data_5e897d51d15b43280f06f9e1e975eb4c
#
_entry.id   5e897d51d15b43280f06f9e1e975eb4c
#
_cell.length_a   1.000
_cell.length_b   1.000
_cell.length_c   1.000
_cell.angle_alpha   90.00
_cell.angle_beta   90.00
_cell.angle_gamma   90.00
#
_symmetry.space_group_name_H-M   'P 1'
#
loop_
_entity.id
_entity.type
_entity.pdbx_description
1 polymer ?
#
loop_
_entity_poly.entity_id
_entity_poly.type
_entity_poly.pdbx_seq_one_letter_code
_entity_poly.pdbx_strand_id
1 'polypeptide(L)'
;MNKKILFTILSMYWSFQLGFSQQQANYELAQKFYDFTLGGKLSHNSLSIYPREINDTDNFWFEFQTTVGKEYYYVMPAAGKREPLFDKGKMAMQLSEFTKGVVDKNKLDISSVTFSKDQRSFVFDYKGKQYSYNRLTDKLTLFEKKEENKESLEPTYTWMNFSPNKKYI
;
A
#
# COMPACT_ATOMS: atom_id res chain seq x y z
N MET A 1 -35.61 70.22 4.67
CA MET A 1 -35.52 68.74 4.39
C MET A 1 -36.11 68.03 5.60
N ASN A 2 -37.11 67.19 5.42
CA ASN A 2 -37.93 66.65 6.52
C ASN A 2 -37.06 65.57 7.26
N LYS A 3 -36.83 65.74 8.57
CA LYS A 3 -35.97 64.81 9.38
C LYS A 3 -36.38 63.38 9.23
N LYS A 4 -37.65 63.07 8.99
CA LYS A 4 -38.13 61.70 8.72
C LYS A 4 -37.64 61.13 7.41
N ILE A 5 -37.51 61.93 6.35
CA ILE A 5 -36.99 61.47 5.03
C ILE A 5 -35.48 61.19 5.12
N LEU A 6 -34.76 62.02 5.86
CA LEU A 6 -33.32 61.82 6.07
C LEU A 6 -33.01 60.48 6.81
N PHE A 7 -33.86 60.17 7.82
CA PHE A 7 -33.70 58.93 8.59
C PHE A 7 -33.98 57.66 7.76
N THR A 8 -34.98 57.76 6.88
CA THR A 8 -35.37 56.68 5.98
C THR A 8 -34.25 56.39 4.95
N ILE A 9 -33.68 57.45 4.39
CA ILE A 9 -32.56 57.31 3.43
C ILE A 9 -31.28 56.73 4.12
N LEU A 10 -31.02 57.18 5.35
CA LEU A 10 -29.85 56.67 6.12
C LEU A 10 -30.02 55.20 6.51
N SER A 11 -31.23 54.77 6.88
CA SER A 11 -31.54 53.38 7.21
C SER A 11 -31.45 52.48 5.95
N MET A 12 -31.87 52.95 4.81
CA MET A 12 -31.80 52.24 3.55
C MET A 12 -30.33 52.08 3.07
N TYR A 13 -29.49 53.06 3.33
CA TYR A 13 -28.05 53.01 3.01
C TYR A 13 -27.31 51.98 3.90
N TRP A 14 -27.66 51.88 5.18
CA TRP A 14 -27.08 50.90 6.11
C TRP A 14 -27.54 49.48 5.78
N SER A 15 -28.74 49.26 5.34
CA SER A 15 -29.24 47.94 4.92
C SER A 15 -28.52 47.43 3.67
N PHE A 16 -28.07 48.32 2.80
CA PHE A 16 -27.33 47.94 1.57
C PHE A 16 -25.88 47.50 1.86
N GLN A 17 -25.29 47.95 2.95
CA GLN A 17 -23.93 47.55 3.33
C GLN A 17 -23.84 46.12 3.93
N LEU A 18 -24.94 45.59 4.45
CA LEU A 18 -24.99 44.26 5.05
C LEU A 18 -25.06 43.12 4.01
N GLY A 19 -25.37 43.45 2.75
CA GLY A 19 -25.50 42.48 1.66
C GLY A 19 -24.19 42.03 1.03
N PHE A 20 -23.07 42.70 1.27
CA PHE A 20 -21.78 42.40 0.63
C PHE A 20 -20.83 41.56 1.49
N SER A 21 -21.29 41.05 2.63
CA SER A 21 -20.49 40.22 3.53
C SER A 21 -20.48 38.73 3.16
N GLN A 22 -21.04 38.34 2.03
CA GLN A 22 -20.77 37.00 1.52
C GLN A 22 -19.40 37.01 0.86
N GLN A 23 -18.40 36.64 1.63
CA GLN A 23 -17.09 36.33 1.13
C GLN A 23 -17.26 35.29 0.00
N GLN A 24 -16.97 35.68 -1.22
CA GLN A 24 -17.12 34.83 -2.39
C GLN A 24 -16.36 33.55 -2.12
N ALA A 25 -17.07 32.42 -2.10
CA ALA A 25 -16.47 31.14 -1.78
C ALA A 25 -15.29 30.90 -2.76
N ASN A 26 -14.12 30.71 -2.19
CA ASN A 26 -12.91 30.46 -3.01
C ASN A 26 -12.91 28.99 -3.46
N TYR A 27 -13.59 28.73 -4.56
CA TYR A 27 -13.70 27.39 -5.14
C TYR A 27 -12.34 26.84 -5.59
N GLU A 28 -11.39 27.70 -6.00
CA GLU A 28 -10.03 27.27 -6.33
C GLU A 28 -9.29 26.74 -5.10
N LEU A 29 -9.48 27.42 -3.95
CA LEU A 29 -8.93 26.96 -2.69
C LEU A 29 -9.61 25.65 -2.24
N ALA A 30 -10.94 25.59 -2.36
CA ALA A 30 -11.71 24.39 -2.03
C ALA A 30 -11.30 23.18 -2.88
N GLN A 31 -11.04 23.37 -4.17
CA GLN A 31 -10.55 22.30 -5.05
C GLN A 31 -9.17 21.75 -4.63
N LYS A 32 -8.32 22.57 -4.01
CA LYS A 32 -7.04 22.11 -3.47
C LYS A 32 -7.19 21.16 -2.27
N PHE A 33 -8.34 21.25 -1.59
CA PHE A 33 -8.69 20.41 -0.43
C PHE A 33 -9.65 19.27 -0.79
N TYR A 34 -9.92 19.05 -2.07
CA TYR A 34 -10.72 17.92 -2.50
C TYR A 34 -9.96 16.61 -2.23
N ASP A 35 -10.64 15.58 -1.70
CA ASP A 35 -10.02 14.31 -1.24
C ASP A 35 -9.07 13.70 -2.27
N PHE A 36 -9.42 13.75 -3.55
CA PHE A 36 -8.57 13.27 -4.63
C PHE A 36 -7.25 14.06 -4.76
N THR A 37 -7.28 15.36 -4.54
CA THR A 37 -6.10 16.22 -4.66
C THR A 37 -5.23 16.15 -3.41
N LEU A 38 -5.83 16.08 -2.24
CA LEU A 38 -5.12 15.90 -0.97
C LEU A 38 -4.58 14.48 -0.83
N GLY A 39 -5.36 13.47 -1.15
CA GLY A 39 -4.95 12.08 -1.14
C GLY A 39 -3.71 11.87 -2.00
N GLY A 40 -3.70 12.40 -3.23
CA GLY A 40 -2.55 12.32 -4.13
C GLY A 40 -1.32 13.12 -3.69
N LYS A 41 -1.51 14.26 -3.01
CA LYS A 41 -0.40 15.14 -2.61
C LYS A 41 0.17 14.84 -1.22
N LEU A 42 -0.67 14.48 -0.27
CA LEU A 42 -0.27 14.30 1.12
C LEU A 42 0.02 12.84 1.46
N SER A 43 -0.74 11.91 0.92
CA SER A 43 -0.63 10.49 1.27
C SER A 43 -0.17 9.60 0.12
N HIS A 44 0.05 10.14 -1.06
CA HIS A 44 0.43 9.36 -2.26
C HIS A 44 -0.45 8.11 -2.43
N ASN A 45 -1.77 8.26 -2.23
CA ASN A 45 -2.76 7.19 -2.25
C ASN A 45 -2.64 6.15 -1.11
N SER A 46 -1.92 6.47 -0.04
CA SER A 46 -1.76 5.60 1.14
C SER A 46 -2.73 5.92 2.28
N LEU A 47 -3.96 6.30 1.97
CA LEU A 47 -5.02 6.48 2.97
C LEU A 47 -5.51 5.13 3.52
N SER A 48 -5.24 4.04 2.81
CA SER A 48 -5.64 2.69 3.21
C SER A 48 -4.41 1.80 3.37
N ILE A 49 -4.38 1.06 4.46
CA ILE A 49 -3.39 0.02 4.74
C ILE A 49 -4.08 -1.32 4.51
N TYR A 50 -3.45 -2.20 3.74
CA TYR A 50 -3.92 -3.55 3.46
C TYR A 50 -2.99 -4.55 4.14
N PRO A 51 -3.31 -4.97 5.38
CA PRO A 51 -2.52 -5.97 6.08
C PRO A 51 -2.61 -7.31 5.35
N ARG A 52 -1.47 -7.99 5.26
CA ARG A 52 -1.39 -9.35 4.71
C ARG A 52 -0.91 -10.27 5.81
N GLU A 53 -1.71 -11.24 6.14
CA GLU A 53 -1.43 -12.24 7.18
C GLU A 53 -0.18 -13.05 6.83
N ILE A 54 0.53 -13.48 7.85
CA ILE A 54 1.74 -14.28 7.71
C ILE A 54 1.47 -15.67 8.29
N ASN A 55 1.35 -16.65 7.39
CA ASN A 55 0.95 -18.00 7.74
C ASN A 55 -0.33 -17.95 8.62
N ASP A 56 -0.57 -18.93 9.46
CA ASP A 56 -1.72 -18.96 10.37
C ASP A 56 -1.39 -18.29 11.72
N THR A 57 -0.81 -17.08 11.68
CA THR A 57 -0.41 -16.33 12.88
C THR A 57 -1.04 -14.94 12.92
N ASP A 58 -1.06 -14.31 14.09
CA ASP A 58 -1.51 -12.92 14.27
C ASP A 58 -0.54 -11.89 13.66
N ASN A 59 0.67 -12.34 13.27
CA ASN A 59 1.63 -11.46 12.63
C ASN A 59 1.20 -11.13 11.21
N PHE A 60 1.45 -9.89 10.81
CA PHE A 60 1.13 -9.45 9.46
C PHE A 60 2.18 -8.49 8.94
N TRP A 61 2.17 -8.27 7.64
CA TRP A 61 2.96 -7.25 7.00
C TRP A 61 2.09 -6.37 6.11
N PHE A 62 2.57 -5.17 5.84
CA PHE A 62 1.91 -4.27 4.91
C PHE A 62 2.92 -3.38 4.20
N GLU A 63 2.53 -2.90 3.03
CA GLU A 63 3.23 -1.84 2.33
C GLU A 63 2.53 -0.50 2.55
N PHE A 64 3.32 0.55 2.63
CA PHE A 64 2.83 1.90 2.82
C PHE A 64 3.53 2.85 1.87
N GLN A 65 2.76 3.58 1.06
CA GLN A 65 3.32 4.55 0.13
C GLN A 65 3.61 5.86 0.84
N THR A 66 4.83 6.34 0.73
CA THR A 66 5.27 7.66 1.24
C THR A 66 5.63 8.60 0.10
N THR A 67 5.92 9.86 0.41
CA THR A 67 6.43 10.84 -0.56
C THR A 67 7.78 10.44 -1.16
N VAL A 68 8.54 9.61 -0.45
CA VAL A 68 9.89 9.17 -0.86
C VAL A 68 9.84 7.84 -1.61
N GLY A 69 8.81 7.02 -1.39
CA GLY A 69 8.66 5.71 -1.99
C GLY A 69 7.90 4.74 -1.09
N LYS A 70 7.89 3.47 -1.45
CA LYS A 70 7.24 2.43 -0.66
C LYS A 70 8.05 2.07 0.57
N GLU A 71 7.36 1.91 1.71
CA GLU A 71 7.87 1.34 2.94
C GLU A 71 7.17 0.00 3.20
N TYR A 72 7.89 -0.93 3.80
CA TYR A 72 7.39 -2.27 4.10
C TYR A 72 7.56 -2.54 5.58
N TYR A 73 6.50 -2.91 6.26
CA TYR A 73 6.48 -3.12 7.69
C TYR A 73 6.04 -4.54 8.06
N TYR A 74 6.71 -5.07 9.06
CA TYR A 74 6.35 -6.30 9.74
C TYR A 74 5.81 -5.96 11.13
N VAL A 75 4.67 -6.53 11.48
CA VAL A 75 3.95 -6.22 12.72
C VAL A 75 3.74 -7.48 13.54
N MET A 76 4.05 -7.38 14.81
CA MET A 76 3.86 -8.41 15.82
C MET A 76 2.87 -7.88 16.87
N PRO A 77 1.55 -8.07 16.73
CA PRO A 77 0.56 -7.52 17.65
C PRO A 77 0.75 -7.98 19.09
N ALA A 78 1.02 -9.27 19.30
CA ALA A 78 1.25 -9.82 20.62
C ALA A 78 2.43 -9.18 21.37
N ALA A 79 3.44 -8.71 20.65
CA ALA A 79 4.59 -8.01 21.22
C ALA A 79 4.43 -6.48 21.20
N GLY A 80 3.36 -5.95 20.61
CA GLY A 80 3.17 -4.51 20.40
C GLY A 80 4.27 -3.87 19.54
N LYS A 81 4.89 -4.64 18.64
CA LYS A 81 6.05 -4.19 17.87
C LYS A 81 5.73 -4.06 16.39
N ARG A 82 6.31 -3.00 15.78
CA ARG A 82 6.37 -2.78 14.34
C ARG A 82 7.81 -2.50 13.95
N GLU A 83 8.29 -3.20 12.96
CA GLU A 83 9.66 -3.04 12.44
C GLU A 83 9.64 -3.01 10.90
N PRO A 84 10.68 -2.47 10.26
CA PRO A 84 10.82 -2.62 8.82
C PRO A 84 10.88 -4.12 8.45
N LEU A 85 10.20 -4.48 7.36
CA LEU A 85 10.20 -5.87 6.87
C LEU A 85 11.62 -6.32 6.47
N PHE A 86 12.41 -5.39 5.93
CA PHE A 86 13.81 -5.54 5.53
C PHE A 86 14.52 -4.19 5.48
N ASP A 87 15.85 -4.22 5.48
CA ASP A 87 16.68 -3.04 5.20
C ASP A 87 16.65 -2.74 3.69
N LYS A 88 16.01 -1.65 3.30
CA LYS A 88 15.86 -1.25 1.88
C LYS A 88 17.20 -0.98 1.20
N GLY A 89 18.17 -0.44 1.93
CA GLY A 89 19.49 -0.15 1.38
C GLY A 89 20.24 -1.43 1.02
N LYS A 90 20.29 -2.37 1.97
CA LYS A 90 20.93 -3.68 1.77
C LYS A 90 20.21 -4.49 0.68
N MET A 91 18.88 -4.47 0.68
CA MET A 91 18.07 -5.14 -0.33
C MET A 91 18.36 -4.60 -1.73
N ALA A 92 18.33 -3.27 -1.90
CA ALA A 92 18.60 -2.63 -3.18
C ALA A 92 20.01 -2.90 -3.68
N MET A 93 21.01 -2.89 -2.79
CA MET A 93 22.41 -3.21 -3.13
C MET A 93 22.52 -4.64 -3.66
N GLN A 94 21.98 -5.62 -2.94
CA GLN A 94 22.05 -7.02 -3.34
C GLN A 94 21.23 -7.30 -4.62
N LEU A 95 20.05 -6.66 -4.77
CA LEU A 95 19.29 -6.76 -6.02
C LEU A 95 20.05 -6.16 -7.21
N SER A 96 20.81 -5.08 -6.99
CA SER A 96 21.65 -4.49 -8.03
C SER A 96 22.74 -5.46 -8.51
N GLU A 97 23.32 -6.23 -7.61
CA GLU A 97 24.30 -7.28 -7.94
C GLU A 97 23.67 -8.41 -8.78
N PHE A 98 22.48 -8.89 -8.38
CA PHE A 98 21.78 -9.95 -9.11
C PHE A 98 21.23 -9.50 -10.47
N THR A 99 20.76 -8.27 -10.57
CA THR A 99 20.17 -7.74 -11.80
C THR A 99 21.18 -7.08 -12.73
N LYS A 100 22.43 -6.90 -12.27
CA LYS A 100 23.51 -6.16 -12.96
C LYS A 100 23.08 -4.76 -13.39
N GLY A 101 22.24 -4.12 -12.57
CA GLY A 101 21.71 -2.80 -12.82
C GLY A 101 21.43 -2.05 -11.53
N VAL A 102 21.40 -0.72 -11.62
CA VAL A 102 21.12 0.12 -10.45
C VAL A 102 19.67 -0.07 -9.98
N VAL A 103 19.50 -0.41 -8.71
CA VAL A 103 18.21 -0.52 -8.05
C VAL A 103 18.08 0.62 -7.02
N ASP A 104 17.08 1.47 -7.22
CA ASP A 104 16.78 2.54 -6.29
C ASP A 104 16.02 2.00 -5.07
N LYS A 105 16.58 2.17 -3.88
CA LYS A 105 15.98 1.73 -2.62
C LYS A 105 14.56 2.30 -2.36
N ASN A 106 14.25 3.45 -2.95
CA ASN A 106 12.95 4.11 -2.79
C ASN A 106 11.92 3.64 -3.83
N LYS A 107 12.38 2.94 -4.88
CA LYS A 107 11.54 2.40 -5.95
C LYS A 107 11.52 0.87 -5.93
N LEU A 108 11.76 0.27 -4.78
CA LEU A 108 11.60 -1.17 -4.59
C LEU A 108 10.11 -1.50 -4.71
N ASP A 109 9.78 -2.31 -5.70
CA ASP A 109 8.43 -2.83 -5.92
C ASP A 109 8.50 -4.35 -5.92
N ILE A 110 8.30 -4.93 -4.73
CA ILE A 110 8.28 -6.37 -4.52
C ILE A 110 6.84 -6.87 -4.50
N SER A 111 6.62 -8.06 -4.97
CA SER A 111 5.31 -8.70 -5.02
C SER A 111 5.38 -10.17 -4.58
N SER A 112 4.22 -10.81 -4.44
CA SER A 112 4.12 -12.24 -4.12
C SER A 112 4.93 -12.67 -2.89
N VAL A 113 4.89 -11.85 -1.82
CA VAL A 113 5.66 -12.15 -0.61
C VAL A 113 5.06 -13.35 0.12
N THR A 114 5.87 -14.39 0.29
CA THR A 114 5.51 -15.62 1.01
C THR A 114 6.55 -15.93 2.07
N PHE A 115 6.13 -16.02 3.33
CA PHE A 115 7.02 -16.28 4.45
C PHE A 115 7.32 -17.77 4.64
N SER A 116 8.53 -18.07 5.13
CA SER A 116 8.85 -19.38 5.68
C SER A 116 8.03 -19.65 6.95
N LYS A 117 7.88 -20.92 7.33
CA LYS A 117 7.11 -21.31 8.54
C LYS A 117 7.64 -20.64 9.82
N ASP A 118 8.96 -20.46 9.91
CA ASP A 118 9.63 -19.83 11.05
C ASP A 118 9.68 -18.28 10.97
N GLN A 119 9.12 -17.70 9.89
CA GLN A 119 9.06 -16.26 9.60
C GLN A 119 10.42 -15.54 9.57
N ARG A 120 11.51 -16.29 9.54
CA ARG A 120 12.88 -15.75 9.47
C ARG A 120 13.28 -15.33 8.06
N SER A 121 12.63 -15.91 7.08
CA SER A 121 12.85 -15.59 5.66
C SER A 121 11.54 -15.48 4.90
N PHE A 122 11.58 -14.80 3.78
CA PHE A 122 10.47 -14.76 2.84
C PHE A 122 10.97 -14.82 1.40
N VAL A 123 10.14 -15.36 0.54
CA VAL A 123 10.32 -15.36 -0.92
C VAL A 123 9.47 -14.26 -1.52
N PHE A 124 9.96 -13.59 -2.53
CA PHE A 124 9.23 -12.54 -3.23
C PHE A 124 9.62 -12.47 -4.70
N ASP A 125 8.74 -11.87 -5.50
CA ASP A 125 8.99 -11.60 -6.91
C ASP A 125 9.54 -10.19 -7.10
N TYR A 126 10.61 -10.07 -7.90
CA TYR A 126 11.14 -8.81 -8.35
C TYR A 126 11.58 -8.92 -9.82
N LYS A 127 11.00 -8.08 -10.68
CA LYS A 127 11.27 -8.06 -12.14
C LYS A 127 11.22 -9.45 -12.80
N GLY A 128 10.23 -10.26 -12.43
CA GLY A 128 9.97 -11.58 -13.01
C GLY A 128 10.90 -12.70 -12.52
N LYS A 129 11.69 -12.45 -11.50
CA LYS A 129 12.52 -13.47 -10.83
C LYS A 129 12.13 -13.57 -9.36
N GLN A 130 12.29 -14.77 -8.81
CA GLN A 130 12.04 -15.03 -7.41
C GLN A 130 13.33 -14.95 -6.60
N TYR A 131 13.23 -14.31 -5.44
CA TYR A 131 14.34 -14.16 -4.51
C TYR A 131 13.89 -14.57 -3.11
N SER A 132 14.82 -15.14 -2.35
CA SER A 132 14.63 -15.43 -0.93
C SER A 132 15.48 -14.46 -0.10
N TYR A 133 14.85 -13.82 0.89
CA TYR A 133 15.53 -12.91 1.80
C TYR A 133 15.45 -13.41 3.22
N ASN A 134 16.60 -13.48 3.89
CA ASN A 134 16.69 -13.83 5.29
C ASN A 134 16.71 -12.56 6.14
N ARG A 135 15.69 -12.37 6.97
CA ARG A 135 15.50 -11.17 7.80
C ARG A 135 16.51 -11.01 8.92
N LEU A 136 17.09 -12.12 9.40
CA LEU A 136 18.06 -12.08 10.50
C LEU A 136 19.47 -11.71 10.03
N THR A 137 19.83 -12.14 8.83
CA THR A 137 21.17 -11.93 8.27
C THR A 137 21.21 -10.86 7.19
N ASP A 138 20.05 -10.31 6.81
CA ASP A 138 19.85 -9.37 5.70
C ASP A 138 20.43 -9.90 4.38
N LYS A 139 20.39 -11.22 4.17
CA LYS A 139 20.97 -11.86 2.99
C LYS A 139 19.92 -12.22 1.97
N LEU A 140 20.17 -11.82 0.73
CA LEU A 140 19.37 -12.15 -0.45
C LEU A 140 20.01 -13.31 -1.22
N THR A 141 19.19 -14.22 -1.72
CA THR A 141 19.60 -15.30 -2.61
C THR A 141 18.57 -15.46 -3.73
N LEU A 142 19.02 -15.91 -4.89
CA LEU A 142 18.08 -16.28 -5.94
C LEU A 142 17.29 -17.53 -5.48
N PHE A 143 15.97 -17.46 -5.59
CA PHE A 143 15.12 -18.59 -5.26
C PHE A 143 14.84 -19.38 -6.54
N GLU A 144 15.50 -20.52 -6.68
CA GLU A 144 15.18 -21.49 -7.71
C GLU A 144 14.07 -22.38 -7.15
N LYS A 145 12.87 -22.26 -7.68
CA LYS A 145 11.80 -23.21 -7.38
C LYS A 145 12.30 -24.58 -7.85
N LYS A 146 12.67 -25.47 -6.90
CA LYS A 146 12.80 -26.88 -7.23
C LYS A 146 11.46 -27.29 -7.83
N GLU A 147 11.45 -27.67 -9.08
CA GLU A 147 10.33 -28.40 -9.63
C GLU A 147 10.17 -29.64 -8.77
N GLU A 148 9.22 -29.60 -7.84
CA GLU A 148 8.69 -30.82 -7.27
C GLU A 148 8.16 -31.58 -8.47
N ASN A 149 8.83 -32.69 -8.73
CA ASN A 149 8.46 -33.67 -9.73
C ASN A 149 6.94 -33.88 -9.55
N LYS A 150 6.15 -33.29 -10.44
CA LYS A 150 4.71 -33.56 -10.51
C LYS A 150 4.55 -34.98 -11.05
N GLU A 151 4.91 -35.92 -10.24
CA GLU A 151 4.47 -37.30 -10.37
C GLU A 151 3.14 -37.39 -9.61
N SER A 152 2.15 -36.93 -10.24
CA SER A 152 0.73 -37.32 -10.28
C SER A 152 -0.07 -36.20 -10.92
N LEU A 153 -0.28 -36.32 -12.21
CA LEU A 153 -1.40 -35.70 -12.88
C LEU A 153 -2.71 -36.29 -12.33
N GLU A 154 -3.04 -35.97 -11.08
CA GLU A 154 -4.43 -36.07 -10.67
C GLU A 154 -5.09 -34.78 -11.16
N PRO A 155 -5.96 -34.83 -12.15
CA PRO A 155 -6.71 -33.65 -12.56
C PRO A 155 -7.59 -33.23 -11.38
N THR A 156 -7.31 -32.06 -10.81
CA THR A 156 -8.06 -31.47 -9.71
C THR A 156 -9.40 -30.95 -10.22
N TYR A 157 -10.21 -31.82 -10.77
CA TYR A 157 -11.62 -31.53 -11.03
C TYR A 157 -12.43 -31.94 -9.81
N THR A 158 -12.67 -31.03 -8.89
CA THR A 158 -13.44 -31.24 -7.64
C THR A 158 -14.89 -31.66 -7.88
N TRP A 159 -15.34 -31.72 -9.14
CA TRP A 159 -16.71 -32.13 -9.52
C TRP A 159 -16.76 -33.55 -10.13
N MET A 160 -15.62 -34.22 -10.31
CA MET A 160 -15.60 -35.61 -10.81
C MET A 160 -15.70 -36.62 -9.66
N ASN A 161 -16.77 -37.36 -9.59
CA ASN A 161 -16.90 -38.54 -8.73
C ASN A 161 -16.11 -39.69 -9.36
N PHE A 162 -15.09 -40.16 -8.69
CA PHE A 162 -14.37 -41.37 -9.09
C PHE A 162 -15.15 -42.60 -8.62
N SER A 163 -15.27 -43.59 -9.49
CA SER A 163 -15.73 -44.90 -9.06
C SER A 163 -14.74 -45.56 -8.09
N PRO A 164 -15.17 -46.50 -7.21
CA PRO A 164 -14.28 -47.11 -6.21
C PRO A 164 -13.03 -47.79 -6.79
N ASN A 165 -13.06 -48.14 -8.07
CA ASN A 165 -11.92 -48.74 -8.80
C ASN A 165 -11.09 -47.72 -9.60
N LYS A 166 -11.25 -46.42 -9.37
CA LYS A 166 -10.54 -45.31 -10.03
C LYS A 166 -10.60 -45.29 -11.57
N LYS A 167 -11.59 -45.94 -12.16
CA LYS A 167 -11.87 -45.82 -13.59
C LYS A 167 -12.90 -44.71 -13.82
N TYR A 168 -12.67 -43.90 -14.85
CA TYR A 168 -13.61 -42.87 -15.28
C TYR A 168 -14.96 -43.50 -15.70
N ILE A 169 -16.04 -42.85 -15.33
CA ILE A 169 -17.35 -43.13 -15.89
C ILE A 169 -17.57 -42.16 -17.05
#